data_837ce7260bebc4a646a49830b98d5c2b
#
_entry.id   837ce7260bebc4a646a49830b98d5c2b
#
_cell.length_a   1.000
_cell.length_b   1.000
_cell.length_c   1.000
_cell.angle_alpha   90.00
_cell.angle_beta   90.00
_cell.angle_gamma   90.00
#
_symmetry.space_group_name_H-M   'P 1'
#
loop_
_entity.id
_entity.type
_entity.pdbx_description
1 polymer ?
#
loop_
_entity_poly.entity_id
_entity_poly.type
_entity_poly.pdbx_seq_one_letter_code
_entity_poly.pdbx_strand_id
1 'polypeptide(L)'
;MVRAGADDITAIGPAHTVFPAVEAFGREVRECCLLHWERTKTEVFNWEGDLPVGTPAGLTLAVEEVDGVFEREFIMYGVPVGSDAYCRNQLMEVAKGIVSDGQKTAELLSGERQDAALSDVPVGRP
;
A
#
# COMPACT_ATOMS: atom_id res chain seq x y z
N MET A 1 -0.96 -12.67 13.89
CA MET A 1 0.28 -11.95 13.54
C MET A 1 0.00 -10.45 13.52
N VAL A 2 0.86 -9.67 14.12
CA VAL A 2 0.79 -8.21 14.08
C VAL A 2 2.07 -7.69 13.41
N ARG A 3 1.91 -6.78 12.46
CA ARG A 3 3.03 -6.09 11.81
C ARG A 3 2.80 -4.59 11.83
N ALA A 4 3.83 -3.83 12.06
CA ALA A 4 3.82 -2.38 12.02
C ALA A 4 4.76 -1.90 10.89
N GLY A 5 4.24 -1.08 10.00
CA GLY A 5 5.02 -0.23 9.12
C GLY A 5 5.21 1.15 9.76
N ALA A 6 5.79 2.12 9.07
CA ALA A 6 6.07 3.44 9.62
C ALA A 6 4.84 4.10 10.28
N ASP A 7 3.67 3.98 9.67
CA ASP A 7 2.42 4.58 10.14
C ASP A 7 1.26 3.56 10.22
N ASP A 8 1.44 2.36 9.67
CA ASP A 8 0.39 1.36 9.53
C ASP A 8 0.65 0.15 10.42
N ILE A 9 -0.41 -0.35 11.04
CA ILE A 9 -0.39 -1.57 11.84
C ILE A 9 -1.39 -2.54 11.25
N THR A 10 -0.95 -3.77 11.03
CA THR A 10 -1.78 -4.85 10.51
C THR A 10 -1.86 -5.99 11.53
N ALA A 11 -3.07 -6.41 11.84
CA ALA A 11 -3.32 -7.57 12.69
C ALA A 11 -4.06 -8.65 11.89
N ILE A 12 -3.61 -9.88 11.98
CA ILE A 12 -4.16 -11.01 11.24
C ILE A 12 -4.48 -12.14 12.21
N GLY A 13 -5.68 -12.67 12.12
CA GLY A 13 -6.11 -13.80 12.91
C GLY A 13 -7.62 -13.93 12.99
N PRO A 14 -8.12 -14.87 13.80
CA PRO A 14 -9.56 -14.99 14.05
C PRO A 14 -10.13 -13.72 14.67
N ALA A 15 -11.34 -13.32 14.26
CA ALA A 15 -11.97 -12.09 14.70
C ALA A 15 -12.08 -12.00 16.24
N HIS A 16 -12.46 -13.08 16.89
CA HIS A 16 -12.61 -13.13 18.36
C HIS A 16 -11.30 -12.93 19.13
N THR A 17 -10.15 -13.08 18.46
CA THR A 17 -8.82 -12.83 19.03
C THR A 17 -8.27 -11.48 18.59
N VAL A 18 -8.42 -11.14 17.30
CA VAL A 18 -7.86 -9.92 16.71
C VAL A 18 -8.52 -8.67 17.26
N PHE A 19 -9.83 -8.62 17.31
CA PHE A 19 -10.52 -7.40 17.73
C PHE A 19 -10.27 -7.02 19.20
N PRO A 20 -10.31 -7.93 20.16
CA PRO A 20 -9.89 -7.59 21.53
C PRO A 20 -8.43 -7.14 21.63
N ALA A 21 -7.54 -7.77 20.87
CA ALA A 21 -6.12 -7.39 20.85
C ALA A 21 -5.89 -5.99 20.27
N VAL A 22 -6.58 -5.66 19.17
CA VAL A 22 -6.50 -4.32 18.55
C VAL A 22 -7.07 -3.24 19.49
N GLU A 23 -8.18 -3.51 20.15
CA GLU A 23 -8.77 -2.61 21.15
C GLU A 23 -7.81 -2.38 22.34
N ALA A 24 -7.20 -3.43 22.86
CA ALA A 24 -6.23 -3.35 23.94
C ALA A 24 -4.99 -2.56 23.51
N PHE A 25 -4.48 -2.82 22.31
CA PHE A 25 -3.36 -2.10 21.75
C PHE A 25 -3.68 -0.60 21.57
N GLY A 26 -4.85 -0.27 21.04
CA GLY A 26 -5.29 1.12 20.89
C GLY A 26 -5.33 1.89 22.21
N ARG A 27 -5.75 1.23 23.29
CA ARG A 27 -5.71 1.81 24.64
C ARG A 27 -4.28 2.03 25.14
N GLU A 28 -3.42 1.03 24.98
CA GLU A 28 -2.01 1.11 25.41
C GLU A 28 -1.26 2.24 24.69
N VAL A 29 -1.35 2.36 23.38
CA VAL A 29 -0.67 3.45 22.65
C VAL A 29 -1.22 4.82 23.00
N ARG A 30 -2.49 4.93 23.33
CA ARG A 30 -3.08 6.16 23.82
C ARG A 30 -2.54 6.56 25.19
N GLU A 31 -2.47 5.61 26.11
CA GLU A 31 -2.02 5.86 27.49
C GLU A 31 -0.50 6.06 27.57
N CYS A 32 0.28 5.26 26.88
CA CYS A 32 1.74 5.28 26.97
C CYS A 32 2.41 6.27 26.01
N CYS A 33 1.84 6.48 24.83
CA CYS A 33 2.45 7.26 23.75
C CYS A 33 1.66 8.48 23.33
N LEU A 34 0.46 8.69 23.88
CA LEU A 34 -0.49 9.75 23.50
C LEU A 34 -0.87 9.69 22.01
N LEU A 35 -0.73 8.52 21.38
CA LEU A 35 -1.15 8.28 20.02
C LEU A 35 -2.63 7.89 19.97
N HIS A 36 -3.31 8.37 18.96
CA HIS A 36 -4.72 8.11 18.77
C HIS A 36 -4.94 7.12 17.60
N TRP A 37 -5.71 6.06 17.87
CA TRP A 37 -6.12 5.15 16.82
C TRP A 37 -7.23 5.76 15.96
N GLU A 38 -6.94 5.96 14.69
CA GLU A 38 -7.89 6.51 13.74
C GLU A 38 -8.79 5.42 13.17
N ARG A 39 -9.93 5.19 13.81
CA ARG A 39 -10.87 4.12 13.44
C ARG A 39 -11.46 4.30 12.05
N THR A 40 -11.69 5.54 11.63
CA THR A 40 -12.28 5.83 10.32
C THR A 40 -11.36 5.50 9.14
N LYS A 41 -10.07 5.36 9.42
CA LYS A 41 -9.05 4.95 8.43
C LYS A 41 -8.65 3.48 8.58
N THR A 42 -9.29 2.77 9.48
CA THR A 42 -8.99 1.36 9.74
C THR A 42 -9.95 0.48 8.97
N GLU A 43 -9.40 -0.39 8.16
CA GLU A 43 -10.16 -1.30 7.31
C GLU A 43 -10.05 -2.73 7.82
N VAL A 44 -11.13 -3.48 7.66
CA VAL A 44 -11.23 -4.90 7.98
C VAL A 44 -11.36 -5.68 6.69
N PHE A 45 -10.43 -6.57 6.42
CA PHE A 45 -10.54 -7.51 5.33
C PHE A 45 -11.07 -8.86 5.82
N ASN A 46 -12.10 -9.36 5.16
CA ASN A 46 -12.67 -10.68 5.40
C ASN A 46 -13.01 -11.36 4.08
N TRP A 47 -12.51 -12.57 3.87
CA TRP A 47 -12.79 -13.35 2.65
C TRP A 47 -14.28 -13.62 2.42
N GLU A 48 -15.08 -13.66 3.48
CA GLU A 48 -16.52 -13.84 3.37
C GLU A 48 -17.29 -12.60 2.90
N GLY A 49 -16.64 -11.42 2.94
CA GLY A 49 -17.20 -10.17 2.43
C GLY A 49 -18.06 -9.39 3.40
N ASP A 50 -18.19 -9.85 4.61
CA ASP A 50 -18.96 -9.18 5.66
C ASP A 50 -18.04 -8.70 6.78
N LEU A 51 -18.49 -7.71 7.54
CA LEU A 51 -17.83 -7.38 8.79
C LEU A 51 -18.06 -8.53 9.79
N PRO A 52 -16.99 -9.13 10.35
CA PRO A 52 -17.13 -10.18 11.35
C PRO A 52 -17.88 -9.72 12.58
N VAL A 53 -18.52 -10.64 13.25
CA VAL A 53 -19.17 -10.37 14.55
C VAL A 53 -18.13 -9.88 15.55
N GLY A 54 -18.44 -8.82 16.27
CA GLY A 54 -17.53 -8.22 17.23
C GLY A 54 -16.61 -7.15 16.64
N THR A 55 -16.78 -6.79 15.37
CA THR A 55 -16.04 -5.66 14.76
C THR A 55 -16.25 -4.40 15.58
N PRO A 56 -15.16 -3.72 16.02
CA PRO A 56 -15.25 -2.44 16.70
C PRO A 56 -16.00 -1.39 15.88
N ALA A 57 -16.72 -0.51 16.57
CA ALA A 57 -17.44 0.57 15.91
C ALA A 57 -16.48 1.51 15.16
N GLY A 58 -16.89 1.98 14.00
CA GLY A 58 -16.14 2.92 13.19
C GLY A 58 -15.18 2.28 12.16
N LEU A 59 -14.95 0.97 12.23
CA LEU A 59 -14.17 0.24 11.24
C LEU A 59 -15.03 -0.04 10.00
N THR A 60 -14.41 0.04 8.83
CA THR A 60 -15.05 -0.23 7.55
C THR A 60 -14.52 -1.52 6.93
N LEU A 61 -15.36 -2.15 6.12
CA LEU A 61 -14.94 -3.31 5.34
C LEU A 61 -14.01 -2.85 4.20
N ALA A 62 -12.89 -3.54 4.02
CA ALA A 62 -12.00 -3.33 2.89
C ALA A 62 -12.66 -3.87 1.62
N VAL A 63 -13.24 -2.97 0.84
CA VAL A 63 -13.87 -3.26 -0.45
C VAL A 63 -13.49 -2.18 -1.44
N GLU A 64 -13.29 -2.57 -2.67
CA GLU A 64 -13.11 -1.65 -3.78
C GLU A 64 -14.28 -1.80 -4.75
N GLU A 65 -14.81 -0.70 -5.21
CA GLU A 65 -15.86 -0.69 -6.22
C GLU A 65 -15.22 -0.72 -7.60
N VAL A 66 -15.45 -1.82 -8.32
CA VAL A 66 -15.02 -1.97 -9.71
C VAL A 66 -16.25 -2.18 -10.57
N ASP A 67 -16.52 -1.27 -11.50
CA ASP A 67 -17.67 -1.32 -12.43
C ASP A 67 -19.04 -1.51 -11.73
N GLY A 68 -19.21 -0.89 -10.57
CA GLY A 68 -20.44 -0.99 -9.78
C GLY A 68 -20.57 -2.27 -8.94
N VAL A 69 -19.53 -3.10 -8.91
CA VAL A 69 -19.44 -4.29 -8.08
C VAL A 69 -18.44 -4.05 -6.95
N PHE A 70 -18.86 -4.30 -5.72
CA PHE A 70 -17.97 -4.24 -4.57
C PHE A 70 -17.19 -5.54 -4.45
N GLU A 71 -15.89 -5.47 -4.63
CA GLU A 71 -14.98 -6.59 -4.46
C GLU A 71 -14.09 -6.40 -3.23
N ARG A 72 -13.74 -7.52 -2.59
CA ARG A 72 -12.91 -7.57 -1.39
C ARG A 72 -11.45 -7.47 -1.78
N GLU A 73 -10.96 -6.27 -1.83
CA GLU A 73 -9.65 -5.99 -2.40
C GLU A 73 -8.98 -4.87 -1.61
N PHE A 74 -7.73 -5.06 -1.26
CA PHE A 74 -6.95 -4.01 -0.62
C PHE A 74 -5.45 -4.18 -0.87
N ILE A 75 -4.70 -3.14 -0.59
CA ILE A 75 -3.24 -3.15 -0.68
C ILE A 75 -2.66 -3.12 0.73
N MET A 76 -1.85 -4.12 1.06
CA MET A 76 -1.15 -4.22 2.33
C MET A 76 0.35 -4.07 2.11
N TYR A 77 0.92 -2.97 2.60
CA TYR A 77 2.35 -2.65 2.39
C TYR A 77 2.80 -2.73 0.92
N GLY A 78 1.98 -2.22 0.01
CA GLY A 78 2.25 -2.28 -1.42
C GLY A 78 1.97 -3.64 -2.07
N VAL A 79 1.49 -4.63 -1.31
CA VAL A 79 1.14 -5.95 -1.83
C VAL A 79 -0.38 -6.05 -1.98
N PRO A 80 -0.89 -6.37 -3.18
CA PRO A 80 -2.32 -6.56 -3.38
C PRO A 80 -2.80 -7.84 -2.69
N VAL A 81 -3.94 -7.74 -2.02
CA VAL A 81 -4.64 -8.84 -1.37
C VAL A 81 -6.09 -8.85 -1.85
N GLY A 82 -6.54 -9.95 -2.37
CA GLY A 82 -7.89 -10.06 -2.93
C GLY A 82 -8.01 -11.19 -3.94
N SER A 83 -8.90 -11.02 -4.93
CA SER A 83 -9.06 -11.98 -6.02
C SER A 83 -7.79 -12.10 -6.89
N ASP A 84 -7.64 -13.24 -7.56
CA ASP A 84 -6.52 -13.45 -8.47
C ASP A 84 -6.49 -12.40 -9.61
N ALA A 85 -7.67 -12.03 -10.11
CA ALA A 85 -7.79 -10.99 -11.13
C ALA A 85 -7.32 -9.63 -10.63
N TYR A 86 -7.72 -9.23 -9.43
CA TYR A 86 -7.27 -8.00 -8.80
C TYR A 86 -5.76 -8.00 -8.59
N CYS A 87 -5.23 -9.04 -7.96
CA CYS A 87 -3.80 -9.15 -7.70
C CYS A 87 -2.99 -9.08 -8.99
N ARG A 88 -3.44 -9.75 -10.04
CA ARG A 88 -2.81 -9.72 -11.36
C ARG A 88 -2.82 -8.31 -11.95
N ASN A 89 -3.97 -7.64 -11.93
CA ASN A 89 -4.11 -6.30 -12.47
C ASN A 89 -3.23 -5.29 -11.72
N GLN A 90 -3.20 -5.36 -10.40
CA GLN A 90 -2.36 -4.49 -9.57
C GLN A 90 -0.86 -4.72 -9.85
N LEU A 91 -0.43 -5.97 -9.96
CA LEU A 91 0.95 -6.31 -10.29
C LEU A 91 1.33 -5.84 -11.69
N MET A 92 0.42 -5.94 -12.66
CA MET A 92 0.64 -5.43 -14.01
C MET A 92 0.77 -3.90 -14.03
N GLU A 93 -0.04 -3.18 -13.29
CA GLU A 93 0.07 -1.72 -13.17
C GLU A 93 1.40 -1.29 -12.53
N VAL A 94 1.83 -1.99 -11.49
CA VAL A 94 3.15 -1.77 -10.88
C VAL A 94 4.27 -2.05 -11.87
N ALA A 95 4.20 -3.15 -12.61
CA ALA A 95 5.18 -3.51 -13.62
C ALA A 95 5.27 -2.47 -14.76
N LYS A 96 4.13 -1.98 -15.24
CA LYS A 96 4.09 -0.89 -16.23
C LYS A 96 4.73 0.39 -15.69
N GLY A 97 4.48 0.75 -14.44
CA GLY A 97 5.10 1.88 -13.77
C GLY A 97 6.61 1.75 -13.70
N ILE A 98 7.12 0.58 -13.32
CA ILE A 98 8.56 0.29 -13.25
C ILE A 98 9.20 0.40 -14.65
N VAL A 99 8.58 -0.17 -15.67
CA VAL A 99 9.09 -0.09 -17.05
C VAL A 99 9.10 1.35 -17.53
N SER A 100 8.04 2.10 -17.32
CA SER A 100 7.95 3.53 -17.68
C SER A 100 9.04 4.37 -17.00
N ASP A 101 9.23 4.17 -15.70
CA ASP A 101 10.25 4.89 -14.93
C ASP A 101 11.67 4.49 -15.36
N GLY A 102 11.88 3.22 -15.67
CA GLY A 102 13.14 2.74 -16.23
C GLY A 102 13.47 3.36 -17.59
N GLN A 103 12.48 3.49 -18.46
CA GLN A 103 12.62 4.17 -19.76
C GLN A 103 12.96 5.65 -19.61
N LYS A 104 12.26 6.36 -18.73
CA LYS A 104 12.56 7.77 -18.42
C LYS A 104 13.96 7.95 -17.88
N THR A 105 14.40 7.07 -16.98
CA THR A 105 15.76 7.08 -16.44
C THR A 105 16.80 6.85 -17.53
N ALA A 106 16.56 5.88 -18.42
CA ALA A 106 17.44 5.60 -19.54
C ALA A 106 17.55 6.79 -20.50
N GLU A 107 16.44 7.46 -20.79
CA GLU A 107 16.42 8.68 -21.62
C GLU A 107 17.21 9.81 -20.97
N LEU A 108 17.05 10.05 -19.68
CA LEU A 108 17.80 11.05 -18.93
C LEU A 108 19.30 10.76 -18.95
N LEU A 109 19.71 9.52 -18.70
CA LEU A 109 21.11 9.11 -18.75
C LEU A 109 21.72 9.25 -20.17
N SER A 110 20.95 8.95 -21.21
CA SER A 110 21.37 9.17 -22.60
C SER A 110 21.53 10.66 -22.90
N GLY A 111 20.63 11.51 -22.44
CA GLY A 111 20.74 12.95 -22.56
C GLY A 111 21.97 13.50 -21.85
N GLU A 112 22.23 13.11 -20.62
CA GLU A 112 23.43 13.50 -19.87
C GLU A 112 24.72 13.06 -20.56
N ARG A 113 24.77 11.86 -21.12
CA ARG A 113 25.92 11.37 -21.88
C ARG A 113 26.16 12.18 -23.16
N GLN A 114 25.11 12.56 -23.86
CA GLN A 114 25.22 13.40 -25.03
C GLN A 114 25.74 14.80 -24.67
N ASP A 115 25.26 15.39 -23.59
CA ASP A 115 25.71 16.68 -23.10
C ASP A 115 27.17 16.64 -22.64
N ALA A 116 27.58 15.59 -21.95
CA ALA A 116 28.96 15.38 -21.56
C ALA A 116 29.89 15.21 -22.78
N ALA A 117 29.47 14.46 -23.78
CA ALA A 117 30.21 14.28 -25.01
C ALA A 117 30.38 15.61 -25.78
N LEU A 118 29.34 16.44 -25.80
CA LEU A 118 29.40 17.78 -26.41
C LEU A 118 30.29 18.75 -25.64
N SER A 119 30.29 18.66 -24.31
CA SER A 119 31.14 19.50 -23.46
C SER A 119 32.63 19.11 -23.53
N ASP A 120 32.94 17.86 -23.84
CA ASP A 120 34.30 17.34 -24.02
C ASP A 120 34.91 17.66 -25.43
N VAL A 121 34.10 18.18 -26.34
CA VAL A 121 34.61 18.62 -27.65
C VAL A 121 35.51 19.85 -27.46
N PRO A 122 36.79 19.79 -27.85
CA PRO A 122 37.67 20.93 -27.70
C PRO A 122 37.17 22.11 -28.54
N VAL A 123 36.75 23.15 -27.86
CA VAL A 123 36.39 24.40 -28.52
C VAL A 123 37.64 25.19 -28.85
N GLY A 124 37.81 25.55 -30.09
CA GLY A 124 38.86 26.47 -30.51
C GLY A 124 40.25 25.87 -30.76
N ARG A 125 40.33 24.58 -31.10
CA ARG A 125 41.54 24.08 -31.75
C ARG A 125 41.58 24.53 -33.20
N PRO A 126 42.60 25.25 -33.57
CA PRO A 126 42.79 25.60 -34.97
C PRO A 126 43.04 24.39 -35.86
#